data_b7474638f52dbcd105f2afe5a0c0b831
#
_entry.id   b7474638f52dbcd105f2afe5a0c0b831
#
_cell.length_a   1.000
_cell.length_b   1.000
_cell.length_c   1.000
_cell.angle_alpha   90.00
_cell.angle_beta   90.00
_cell.angle_gamma   90.00
#
_symmetry.space_group_name_H-M   'P 1'
#
loop_
_entity.id
_entity.type
_entity.pdbx_description
1 polymer ?
#
loop_
_entity_poly.entity_id
_entity_poly.type
_entity_poly.pdbx_seq_one_letter_code
_entity_poly.pdbx_strand_id
1 'polypeptide(L)'
;MHIINLFQLVFRCLSIALALYYLIKKKYKIIGSLILVLVLSYLPGIANRFLEIVIDPYSTIIYLIVLFMALYLGNSLGYYDRYWWWDRTIHFLSGVGFTGFGTAIIKINPDSKKIIILLFGFTFSVTLHVIWEVLEYVSDCLTHGNAQRWQKIHASVNHMPDNAIQPAGLVDTMNDSICCMMGAGIAAIIWWLIL
;
A
#
# COMPACT_ATOMS: atom_id res chain seq x y z
N MET A 1 19.87 4.25 -11.31
CA MET A 1 18.94 5.28 -11.85
C MET A 1 18.19 4.83 -13.12
N HIS A 2 18.83 4.26 -14.13
CA HIS A 2 18.16 3.83 -15.37
C HIS A 2 17.09 2.75 -15.17
N ILE A 3 17.32 1.74 -14.33
CA ILE A 3 16.40 0.60 -14.14
C ILE A 3 15.06 1.06 -13.53
N ILE A 4 15.09 1.92 -12.50
CA ILE A 4 13.85 2.41 -11.87
C ILE A 4 13.03 3.28 -12.84
N ASN A 5 13.68 4.14 -13.62
CA ASN A 5 12.98 4.95 -14.61
C ASN A 5 12.33 4.09 -15.69
N LEU A 6 13.03 3.04 -16.13
CA LEU A 6 12.47 2.07 -17.08
C LEU A 6 11.27 1.32 -16.47
N PHE A 7 11.38 0.86 -15.21
CA PHE A 7 10.28 0.19 -14.53
C PHE A 7 9.05 1.11 -14.41
N GLN A 8 9.24 2.36 -13.98
CA GLN A 8 8.15 3.33 -13.89
C GLN A 8 7.51 3.62 -15.25
N LEU A 9 8.32 3.73 -16.30
CA LEU A 9 7.81 3.93 -17.66
C LEU A 9 6.96 2.74 -18.11
N VAL A 10 7.48 1.53 -17.99
CA VAL A 10 6.76 0.30 -18.35
C VAL A 10 5.46 0.17 -17.54
N PHE A 11 5.52 0.44 -16.23
CA PHE A 11 4.34 0.42 -15.35
C PHE A 11 3.25 1.39 -15.83
N ARG A 12 3.63 2.62 -16.18
CA ARG A 12 2.69 3.63 -16.69
C ARG A 12 2.14 3.26 -18.07
N CYS A 13 3.00 2.79 -18.98
CA CYS A 13 2.55 2.31 -20.30
C CYS A 13 1.57 1.14 -20.17
N LEU A 14 1.83 0.18 -19.28
CA LEU A 14 0.92 -0.92 -19.00
C LEU A 14 -0.43 -0.42 -18.46
N SER A 15 -0.41 0.51 -17.50
CA SER A 15 -1.63 1.08 -16.93
C SER A 15 -2.48 1.81 -18.00
N ILE A 16 -1.84 2.56 -18.91
CA ILE A 16 -2.50 3.23 -20.02
C ILE A 16 -3.08 2.20 -21.01
N ALA A 17 -2.31 1.18 -21.38
CA ALA A 17 -2.76 0.13 -22.31
C ALA A 17 -3.98 -0.62 -21.77
N LEU A 18 -3.97 -0.96 -20.46
CA LEU A 18 -5.12 -1.55 -19.78
C LEU A 18 -6.32 -0.61 -19.75
N ALA A 19 -6.13 0.68 -19.47
CA ALA A 19 -7.22 1.66 -19.48
C ALA A 19 -7.86 1.79 -20.87
N LEU A 20 -7.06 1.82 -21.94
CA LEU A 20 -7.56 1.81 -23.32
C LEU A 20 -8.30 0.52 -23.67
N TYR A 21 -7.78 -0.64 -23.26
CA TYR A 21 -8.45 -1.92 -23.43
C TYR A 21 -9.84 -1.92 -22.76
N TYR A 22 -9.94 -1.46 -21.52
CA TYR A 22 -11.21 -1.40 -20.79
C TYR A 22 -12.13 -0.29 -21.31
N LEU A 23 -11.60 0.76 -21.96
CA LEU A 23 -12.40 1.75 -22.65
C LEU A 23 -13.16 1.11 -23.82
N ILE A 24 -12.49 0.29 -24.62
CA ILE A 24 -13.11 -0.48 -25.71
C ILE A 24 -14.19 -1.43 -25.16
N LYS A 25 -13.95 -2.02 -23.99
CA LYS A 25 -14.90 -2.90 -23.28
C LYS A 25 -16.00 -2.15 -22.51
N LYS A 26 -15.99 -0.81 -22.51
CA LYS A 26 -16.94 0.06 -21.80
C LYS A 26 -17.02 -0.21 -20.28
N LYS A 27 -15.90 -0.62 -19.67
CA LYS A 27 -15.77 -0.94 -18.23
C LYS A 27 -15.29 0.29 -17.43
N TYR A 28 -16.10 1.34 -17.36
CA TYR A 28 -15.70 2.66 -16.83
C TYR A 28 -15.20 2.64 -15.38
N LYS A 29 -15.75 1.79 -14.50
CA LYS A 29 -15.28 1.65 -13.11
C LYS A 29 -13.80 1.24 -13.06
N ILE A 30 -13.40 0.28 -13.92
CA ILE A 30 -12.01 -0.20 -13.99
C ILE A 30 -11.09 0.90 -14.54
N ILE A 31 -11.56 1.68 -15.52
CA ILE A 31 -10.80 2.80 -16.08
C ILE A 31 -10.50 3.83 -15.00
N GLY A 32 -11.47 4.18 -14.14
CA GLY A 32 -11.27 5.11 -13.04
C GLY A 32 -10.16 4.67 -12.09
N SER A 33 -10.13 3.38 -11.72
CA SER A 33 -9.07 2.83 -10.88
C SER A 33 -7.70 2.87 -11.57
N LEU A 34 -7.63 2.57 -12.87
CA LEU A 34 -6.36 2.63 -13.62
C LEU A 34 -5.85 4.07 -13.81
N ILE A 35 -6.75 5.04 -14.00
CA ILE A 35 -6.39 6.47 -14.00
C ILE A 35 -5.83 6.87 -12.63
N LEU A 36 -6.46 6.45 -11.55
CA LEU A 36 -5.97 6.73 -10.19
C LEU A 36 -4.60 6.10 -9.97
N VAL A 37 -4.40 4.84 -10.38
CA VAL A 37 -3.07 4.17 -10.36
C VAL A 37 -2.04 4.99 -11.12
N LEU A 38 -2.38 5.46 -12.32
CA LEU A 38 -1.49 6.26 -13.15
C LEU A 38 -1.12 7.58 -12.46
N VAL A 39 -2.09 8.31 -11.94
CA VAL A 39 -1.88 9.59 -11.23
C VAL A 39 -1.00 9.38 -9.99
N LEU A 40 -1.35 8.41 -9.15
CA LEU A 40 -0.60 8.13 -7.93
C LEU A 40 0.81 7.58 -8.20
N SER A 41 1.05 6.99 -9.39
CA SER A 41 2.39 6.52 -9.77
C SER A 41 3.45 7.64 -9.87
N TYR A 42 3.03 8.89 -9.91
CA TYR A 42 3.93 10.05 -9.92
C TYR A 42 4.31 10.54 -8.51
N LEU A 43 3.59 10.11 -7.46
CA LEU A 43 3.83 10.62 -6.09
C LEU A 43 5.27 10.47 -5.61
N PRO A 44 5.98 9.33 -5.82
CA PRO A 44 7.38 9.23 -5.39
C PRO A 44 8.28 10.27 -6.05
N GLY A 45 8.09 10.53 -7.34
CA GLY A 45 8.84 11.55 -8.07
C GLY A 45 8.51 12.97 -7.62
N ILE A 46 7.23 13.23 -7.32
CA ILE A 46 6.76 14.49 -6.77
C ILE A 46 7.37 14.70 -5.37
N ALA A 47 7.31 13.69 -4.49
CA ALA A 47 7.90 13.76 -3.16
C ALA A 47 9.40 14.02 -3.22
N ASN A 48 10.13 13.31 -4.08
CA ASN A 48 11.57 13.54 -4.27
C ASN A 48 11.89 14.99 -4.65
N ARG A 49 11.06 15.58 -5.52
CA ARG A 49 11.28 16.95 -6.01
C ARG A 49 10.90 18.02 -4.99
N PHE A 50 9.73 17.89 -4.35
CA PHE A 50 9.21 18.94 -3.44
C PHE A 50 9.80 18.87 -2.04
N LEU A 51 10.17 17.67 -1.57
CA LEU A 51 10.77 17.49 -0.25
C LEU A 51 12.30 17.40 -0.31
N GLU A 52 12.88 17.48 -1.52
CA GLU A 52 14.33 17.33 -1.74
C GLU A 52 14.91 16.04 -1.15
N ILE A 53 14.13 14.95 -1.21
CA ILE A 53 14.49 13.63 -0.70
C ILE A 53 14.86 12.68 -1.84
N VAL A 54 15.50 11.57 -1.50
CA VAL A 54 15.79 10.48 -2.44
C VAL A 54 15.18 9.19 -1.90
N ILE A 55 13.98 8.87 -2.37
CA ILE A 55 13.35 7.58 -2.08
C ILE A 55 14.12 6.50 -2.86
N ASP A 56 14.48 5.42 -2.18
CA ASP A 56 15.22 4.33 -2.79
C ASP A 56 14.40 3.61 -3.87
N PRO A 57 15.07 3.01 -4.88
CA PRO A 57 14.40 2.34 -5.99
C PRO A 57 13.48 1.18 -5.56
N TYR A 58 13.89 0.39 -4.57
CA TYR A 58 13.12 -0.78 -4.12
C TYR A 58 11.81 -0.36 -3.46
N SER A 59 11.85 0.63 -2.58
CA SER A 59 10.65 1.20 -1.96
C SER A 59 9.69 1.79 -2.99
N THR A 60 10.22 2.45 -4.01
CA THR A 60 9.41 2.96 -5.13
C THR A 60 8.76 1.84 -5.93
N ILE A 61 9.48 0.76 -6.23
CA ILE A 61 8.93 -0.42 -6.93
C ILE A 61 7.84 -1.07 -6.10
N ILE A 62 8.08 -1.31 -4.81
CA ILE A 62 7.09 -1.91 -3.90
C ILE A 62 5.84 -1.05 -3.83
N TYR A 63 5.99 0.26 -3.70
CA TYR A 63 4.86 1.20 -3.74
C TYR A 63 4.01 1.05 -4.99
N LEU A 64 4.63 0.98 -6.18
CA LEU A 64 3.91 0.83 -7.44
C LEU A 64 3.20 -0.54 -7.53
N ILE A 65 3.83 -1.60 -7.04
CA ILE A 65 3.23 -2.94 -6.97
C ILE A 65 2.00 -2.90 -6.04
N VAL A 66 2.14 -2.36 -4.83
CA VAL A 66 1.04 -2.21 -3.86
C VAL A 66 -0.12 -1.42 -4.46
N LEU A 67 0.18 -0.29 -5.10
CA LEU A 67 -0.80 0.56 -5.75
C LEU A 67 -1.62 -0.20 -6.80
N PHE A 68 -0.94 -0.98 -7.65
CA PHE A 68 -1.59 -1.80 -8.68
C PHE A 68 -2.39 -2.96 -8.09
N MET A 69 -1.82 -3.63 -7.08
CA MET A 69 -2.50 -4.71 -6.37
C MET A 69 -3.76 -4.22 -5.67
N ALA A 70 -3.71 -3.10 -4.96
CA ALA A 70 -4.84 -2.57 -4.21
C ALA A 70 -5.96 -2.05 -5.14
N LEU A 71 -5.65 -1.11 -6.03
CA LEU A 71 -6.67 -0.39 -6.78
C LEU A 71 -7.17 -1.15 -8.00
N TYR A 72 -6.27 -1.80 -8.75
CA TYR A 72 -6.68 -2.49 -9.96
C TYR A 72 -7.04 -3.96 -9.70
N LEU A 73 -6.12 -4.77 -9.18
CA LEU A 73 -6.41 -6.20 -8.96
C LEU A 73 -7.39 -6.39 -7.80
N GLY A 74 -7.18 -5.73 -6.69
CA GLY A 74 -7.99 -5.86 -5.49
C GLY A 74 -9.38 -5.31 -5.69
N ASN A 75 -9.50 -4.00 -5.89
CA ASN A 75 -10.78 -3.30 -5.93
C ASN A 75 -11.53 -3.50 -7.26
N SER A 76 -10.85 -3.40 -8.41
CA SER A 76 -11.53 -3.49 -9.71
C SER A 76 -11.77 -4.90 -10.20
N LEU A 77 -10.85 -5.85 -9.92
CA LEU A 77 -11.00 -7.24 -10.32
C LEU A 77 -11.50 -8.16 -9.19
N GLY A 78 -11.75 -7.61 -8.00
CA GLY A 78 -12.35 -8.33 -6.89
C GLY A 78 -11.44 -9.33 -6.19
N TYR A 79 -10.10 -9.11 -6.22
CA TYR A 79 -9.16 -10.02 -5.56
C TYR A 79 -9.28 -9.97 -4.04
N TYR A 80 -9.71 -8.88 -3.46
CA TYR A 80 -10.05 -8.78 -2.05
C TYR A 80 -11.14 -9.79 -1.63
N ASP A 81 -12.11 -10.05 -2.49
CA ASP A 81 -13.20 -10.97 -2.21
C ASP A 81 -12.86 -12.43 -2.58
N ARG A 82 -11.86 -12.62 -3.45
CA ARG A 82 -11.49 -13.93 -3.99
C ARG A 82 -10.41 -14.63 -3.18
N TYR A 83 -9.47 -13.85 -2.60
CA TYR A 83 -8.29 -14.39 -1.92
C TYR A 83 -8.17 -13.83 -0.52
N TRP A 84 -8.33 -14.66 0.51
CA TRP A 84 -8.28 -14.28 1.92
C TRP A 84 -6.97 -13.64 2.38
N TRP A 85 -5.85 -13.96 1.70
CA TRP A 85 -4.51 -13.46 2.00
C TRP A 85 -4.17 -12.15 1.27
N TRP A 86 -5.03 -11.72 0.33
CA TRP A 86 -4.72 -10.61 -0.58
C TRP A 86 -4.49 -9.30 0.16
N ASP A 87 -5.40 -8.94 1.03
CA ASP A 87 -5.36 -7.72 1.82
C ASP A 87 -4.14 -7.69 2.73
N ARG A 88 -3.94 -8.72 3.50
CA ARG A 88 -2.78 -8.90 4.38
C ARG A 88 -1.45 -8.77 3.65
N THR A 89 -1.36 -9.29 2.43
CA THR A 89 -0.15 -9.14 1.61
C THR A 89 0.08 -7.70 1.20
N ILE A 90 -0.97 -6.96 0.86
CA ILE A 90 -0.89 -5.54 0.51
C ILE A 90 -0.41 -4.74 1.72
N HIS A 91 -0.97 -4.97 2.91
CA HIS A 91 -0.55 -4.30 4.15
C HIS A 91 0.89 -4.64 4.52
N PHE A 92 1.31 -5.89 4.39
CA PHE A 92 2.71 -6.28 4.59
C PHE A 92 3.66 -5.56 3.62
N LEU A 93 3.37 -5.57 2.33
CA LEU A 93 4.19 -4.89 1.32
C LEU A 93 4.18 -3.36 1.49
N SER A 94 3.05 -2.78 1.88
CA SER A 94 2.98 -1.34 2.19
C SER A 94 3.87 -1.00 3.38
N GLY A 95 3.89 -1.86 4.41
CA GLY A 95 4.81 -1.76 5.54
C GLY A 95 6.26 -1.70 5.10
N VAL A 96 6.67 -2.61 4.21
CA VAL A 96 8.03 -2.62 3.64
C VAL A 96 8.31 -1.33 2.85
N GLY A 97 7.44 -0.97 1.93
CA GLY A 97 7.64 0.18 1.02
C GLY A 97 7.69 1.52 1.76
N PHE A 98 6.71 1.79 2.62
CA PHE A 98 6.64 3.07 3.33
C PHE A 98 7.71 3.25 4.40
N THR A 99 8.30 2.17 4.92
CA THR A 99 9.50 2.29 5.76
C THR A 99 10.65 2.97 5.00
N GLY A 100 10.87 2.62 3.73
CA GLY A 100 11.87 3.28 2.91
C GLY A 100 11.55 4.75 2.61
N PHE A 101 10.28 5.10 2.44
CA PHE A 101 9.86 6.51 2.33
C PHE A 101 10.21 7.30 3.60
N GLY A 102 9.88 6.76 4.77
CA GLY A 102 10.23 7.39 6.04
C GLY A 102 11.74 7.54 6.22
N THR A 103 12.53 6.51 5.89
CA THR A 103 14.00 6.61 5.94
C THR A 103 14.54 7.69 5.00
N ALA A 104 13.94 7.87 3.82
CA ALA A 104 14.34 8.92 2.89
C ALA A 104 14.11 10.32 3.47
N ILE A 105 12.99 10.53 4.16
CA ILE A 105 12.64 11.82 4.78
C ILE A 105 13.66 12.20 5.87
N ILE A 106 13.94 11.30 6.81
CA ILE A 106 14.84 11.63 7.94
C ILE A 106 16.30 11.77 7.51
N LYS A 107 16.70 11.16 6.40
CA LYS A 107 18.04 11.27 5.83
C LYS A 107 18.36 12.66 5.24
N ILE A 108 17.39 13.57 5.16
CA ILE A 108 17.65 14.98 4.84
C ILE A 108 18.65 15.57 5.85
N ASN A 109 18.58 15.16 7.12
CA ASN A 109 19.59 15.51 8.11
C ASN A 109 20.73 14.44 8.11
N PRO A 110 21.93 14.77 7.59
CA PRO A 110 23.04 13.82 7.48
C PRO A 110 23.59 13.37 8.84
N ASP A 111 23.37 14.15 9.91
CA ASP A 111 23.81 13.82 11.27
C ASP A 111 22.86 12.84 12.00
N SER A 112 21.80 12.41 11.34
CA SER A 112 20.83 11.50 11.94
C SER A 112 21.48 10.15 12.25
N LYS A 113 21.38 9.72 13.52
CA LYS A 113 21.87 8.40 13.93
C LYS A 113 21.08 7.30 13.23
N LYS A 114 21.75 6.23 12.80
CA LYS A 114 21.16 5.06 12.14
C LYS A 114 19.88 4.56 12.84
N ILE A 115 19.91 4.42 14.17
CA ILE A 115 18.73 3.98 14.92
C ILE A 115 17.52 4.93 14.76
N ILE A 116 17.77 6.25 14.72
CA ILE A 116 16.71 7.25 14.55
C ILE A 116 16.11 7.14 13.13
N ILE A 117 16.97 6.95 12.12
CA ILE A 117 16.51 6.74 10.73
C ILE A 117 15.54 5.54 10.66
N LEU A 118 15.91 4.43 11.29
CA LEU A 118 15.11 3.20 11.26
C LEU A 118 13.82 3.31 12.06
N LEU A 119 13.89 3.89 13.27
CA LEU A 119 12.70 4.14 14.08
C LEU A 119 11.72 5.08 13.37
N PHE A 120 12.23 6.14 12.74
CA PHE A 120 11.39 7.05 11.97
C PHE A 120 10.76 6.35 10.76
N GLY A 121 11.53 5.56 10.00
CA GLY A 121 11.00 4.78 8.87
C GLY A 121 9.89 3.83 9.30
N PHE A 122 10.13 3.06 10.37
CA PHE A 122 9.14 2.15 10.94
C PHE A 122 7.87 2.88 11.38
N THR A 123 8.02 3.91 12.22
CA THR A 123 6.85 4.65 12.75
C THR A 123 6.11 5.41 11.66
N PHE A 124 6.80 5.95 10.66
CA PHE A 124 6.18 6.58 9.49
C PHE A 124 5.27 5.60 8.75
N SER A 125 5.76 4.39 8.48
CA SER A 125 4.98 3.35 7.82
C SER A 125 3.72 2.97 8.61
N VAL A 126 3.89 2.73 9.93
CA VAL A 126 2.76 2.39 10.81
C VAL A 126 1.76 3.54 10.90
N THR A 127 2.22 4.78 10.94
CA THR A 127 1.34 5.96 10.95
C THR A 127 0.50 6.05 9.68
N LEU A 128 1.11 5.84 8.51
CA LEU A 128 0.37 5.83 7.24
C LEU A 128 -0.67 4.69 7.20
N HIS A 129 -0.33 3.52 7.75
CA HIS A 129 -1.27 2.43 7.86
C HIS A 129 -2.45 2.80 8.77
N VAL A 130 -2.22 3.36 9.96
CA VAL A 130 -3.31 3.80 10.86
C VAL A 130 -4.21 4.84 10.17
N ILE A 131 -3.63 5.79 9.43
CA ILE A 131 -4.41 6.75 8.64
C ILE A 131 -5.28 6.02 7.62
N TRP A 132 -4.75 4.98 6.97
CA TRP A 132 -5.49 4.17 6.01
C TRP A 132 -6.68 3.47 6.66
N GLU A 133 -6.50 2.79 7.79
CA GLU A 133 -7.59 2.15 8.56
C GLU A 133 -8.68 3.15 8.97
N VAL A 134 -8.27 4.36 9.38
CA VAL A 134 -9.24 5.44 9.67
C VAL A 134 -10.01 5.86 8.43
N LEU A 135 -9.36 5.93 7.26
CA LEU A 135 -10.03 6.25 6.00
C LEU A 135 -11.02 5.16 5.58
N GLU A 136 -10.70 3.89 5.80
CA GLU A 136 -11.61 2.77 5.55
C GLU A 136 -12.84 2.85 6.46
N TYR A 137 -12.62 3.09 7.76
CA TYR A 137 -13.70 3.30 8.73
C TYR A 137 -14.63 4.45 8.33
N VAL A 138 -14.04 5.61 8.03
CA VAL A 138 -14.81 6.80 7.60
C VAL A 138 -15.55 6.52 6.29
N SER A 139 -14.91 5.85 5.34
CA SER A 139 -15.53 5.45 4.08
C SER A 139 -16.74 4.56 4.33
N ASP A 140 -16.62 3.54 5.18
CA ASP A 140 -17.74 2.64 5.51
C ASP A 140 -18.89 3.38 6.21
N CYS A 141 -18.58 4.30 7.11
CA CYS A 141 -19.60 5.14 7.75
C CYS A 141 -20.37 6.03 6.76
N LEU A 142 -19.69 6.58 5.76
CA LEU A 142 -20.29 7.50 4.79
C LEU A 142 -21.00 6.79 3.64
N THR A 143 -20.46 5.67 3.17
CA THR A 143 -20.94 4.96 1.97
C THR A 143 -21.77 3.73 2.27
N HIS A 144 -21.85 3.31 3.54
CA HIS A 144 -22.37 2.02 3.97
C HIS A 144 -21.65 0.85 3.27
N GLY A 145 -20.35 1.04 3.06
CA GLY A 145 -19.45 0.07 2.41
C GLY A 145 -19.02 -1.05 3.34
N ASN A 146 -17.96 -1.75 2.96
CA ASN A 146 -17.37 -2.85 3.73
C ASN A 146 -15.86 -2.90 3.52
N ALA A 147 -15.20 -1.75 3.56
CA ALA A 147 -13.75 -1.66 3.41
C ALA A 147 -13.05 -2.37 4.58
N GLN A 148 -13.52 -2.16 5.82
CA GLN A 148 -13.05 -2.84 7.02
C GLN A 148 -13.54 -4.29 7.18
N ARG A 149 -14.11 -4.92 6.15
CA ARG A 149 -14.56 -6.34 6.19
C ARG A 149 -15.49 -6.69 7.36
N TRP A 150 -16.22 -5.72 7.91
CA TRP A 150 -17.10 -5.93 9.06
C TRP A 150 -18.30 -6.85 8.76
N GLN A 151 -18.68 -6.96 7.47
CA GLN A 151 -19.68 -7.94 7.01
C GLN A 151 -18.97 -9.25 6.63
N LYS A 152 -19.44 -10.37 7.11
CA LYS A 152 -18.90 -11.72 6.87
C LYS A 152 -19.05 -12.26 5.44
N ILE A 153 -19.17 -11.38 4.43
CA ILE A 153 -19.43 -11.77 3.04
C ILE A 153 -18.12 -12.00 2.25
N HIS A 154 -16.97 -11.58 2.81
CA HIS A 154 -15.68 -11.58 2.10
C HIS A 154 -14.76 -12.72 2.53
N ALA A 155 -13.90 -13.18 1.61
CA ALA A 155 -13.01 -14.32 1.83
C ALA A 155 -12.07 -14.14 3.03
N SER A 156 -11.60 -12.92 3.31
CA SER A 156 -10.74 -12.62 4.45
C SER A 156 -11.40 -12.89 5.80
N VAL A 157 -12.70 -12.73 5.87
CA VAL A 157 -13.52 -12.91 7.09
C VAL A 157 -14.11 -14.32 7.18
N ASN A 158 -14.28 -15.02 6.07
CA ASN A 158 -14.82 -16.38 6.03
C ASN A 158 -13.92 -17.41 6.75
N HIS A 159 -12.68 -17.07 7.07
CA HIS A 159 -11.78 -17.92 7.84
C HIS A 159 -11.85 -17.67 9.37
N MET A 160 -12.69 -16.72 9.80
CA MET A 160 -12.90 -16.55 11.25
C MET A 160 -13.79 -17.68 11.76
N PRO A 161 -13.41 -18.30 12.90
CA PRO A 161 -14.27 -19.28 13.55
C PRO A 161 -15.61 -18.63 13.93
N ASP A 162 -16.70 -19.38 13.83
CA ASP A 162 -18.04 -18.89 14.19
C ASP A 162 -18.17 -18.43 15.65
N ASN A 163 -17.20 -18.81 16.49
CA ASN A 163 -17.07 -18.43 17.89
C ASN A 163 -16.06 -17.31 18.14
N ALA A 164 -15.71 -16.52 17.13
CA ALA A 164 -14.79 -15.40 17.29
C ALA A 164 -15.32 -14.40 18.33
N ILE A 165 -14.49 -14.09 19.34
CA ILE A 165 -14.83 -13.20 20.46
C ILE A 165 -14.87 -11.74 20.01
N GLN A 166 -14.13 -11.40 18.94
CA GLN A 166 -13.97 -10.04 18.46
C GLN A 166 -14.84 -9.77 17.21
N PRO A 167 -15.36 -8.53 17.03
CA PRO A 167 -16.05 -8.13 15.83
C PRO A 167 -15.16 -8.27 14.57
N ALA A 168 -15.78 -8.66 13.45
CA ALA A 168 -15.08 -8.96 12.21
C ALA A 168 -14.20 -7.79 11.72
N GLY A 169 -14.71 -6.56 11.71
CA GLY A 169 -13.96 -5.38 11.30
C GLY A 169 -12.76 -5.09 12.19
N LEU A 170 -12.88 -5.30 13.52
CA LEU A 170 -11.75 -5.14 14.42
C LEU A 170 -10.66 -6.19 14.14
N VAL A 171 -11.04 -7.42 13.89
CA VAL A 171 -10.07 -8.50 13.57
C VAL A 171 -9.38 -8.23 12.23
N ASP A 172 -10.08 -7.70 11.25
CA ASP A 172 -9.53 -7.29 9.96
C ASP A 172 -8.47 -6.20 10.17
N THR A 173 -8.85 -5.06 10.75
CA THR A 173 -7.94 -3.94 11.09
C THR A 173 -6.72 -4.40 11.92
N MET A 174 -6.90 -5.30 12.91
CA MET A 174 -5.78 -5.78 13.71
C MET A 174 -4.84 -6.70 12.91
N ASN A 175 -5.36 -7.58 12.07
CA ASN A 175 -4.53 -8.43 11.20
C ASN A 175 -3.72 -7.60 10.21
N ASP A 176 -4.31 -6.60 9.62
CA ASP A 176 -3.68 -5.72 8.64
C ASP A 176 -2.62 -4.84 9.31
N SER A 177 -2.91 -4.35 10.52
CA SER A 177 -1.93 -3.66 11.37
C SER A 177 -0.72 -4.55 11.70
N ILE A 178 -0.96 -5.81 12.09
CA ILE A 178 0.11 -6.79 12.37
C ILE A 178 0.94 -7.03 11.10
N CYS A 179 0.30 -7.25 9.96
CA CYS A 179 0.98 -7.46 8.68
C CYS A 179 1.83 -6.24 8.28
N CYS A 180 1.29 -5.03 8.42
CA CYS A 180 2.05 -3.80 8.17
C CYS A 180 3.27 -3.67 9.11
N MET A 181 3.08 -3.87 10.41
CA MET A 181 4.17 -3.82 11.40
C MET A 181 5.25 -4.87 11.12
N MET A 182 4.88 -6.08 10.73
CA MET A 182 5.83 -7.12 10.32
C MET A 182 6.63 -6.70 9.09
N GLY A 183 5.97 -6.18 8.05
CA GLY A 183 6.63 -5.66 6.86
C GLY A 183 7.58 -4.51 7.16
N ALA A 184 7.14 -3.54 7.97
CA ALA A 184 7.94 -2.41 8.39
C ALA A 184 9.15 -2.84 9.26
N GLY A 185 8.96 -3.82 10.16
CA GLY A 185 10.03 -4.37 10.99
C GLY A 185 11.10 -5.08 10.16
N ILE A 186 10.68 -5.92 9.20
CA ILE A 186 11.62 -6.59 8.28
C ILE A 186 12.38 -5.55 7.44
N ALA A 187 11.71 -4.55 6.91
CA ALA A 187 12.36 -3.47 6.17
C ALA A 187 13.36 -2.71 7.04
N ALA A 188 13.02 -2.39 8.29
CA ALA A 188 13.95 -1.75 9.23
C ALA A 188 15.20 -2.60 9.49
N ILE A 189 15.06 -3.93 9.64
CA ILE A 189 16.18 -4.85 9.78
C ILE A 189 17.06 -4.85 8.52
N ILE A 190 16.45 -4.92 7.34
CA ILE A 190 17.19 -4.86 6.06
C ILE A 190 17.94 -3.54 5.95
N TRP A 191 17.31 -2.42 6.24
CA TRP A 191 17.94 -1.11 6.26
C TRP A 191 19.06 -1.01 7.30
N TRP A 192 18.93 -1.68 8.45
CA TRP A 192 20.00 -1.76 9.44
C TRP A 192 21.28 -2.40 8.87
N LEU A 193 21.13 -3.39 8.02
CA LEU A 193 22.26 -4.09 7.40
C LEU A 193 22.91 -3.31 6.25
N ILE A 194 22.15 -2.43 5.60
CA ILE A 194 22.60 -1.66 4.41
C ILE A 194 23.18 -0.29 4.79
N LEU A 195 22.66 0.36 5.82
CA LEU A 195 23.13 1.65 6.34
C LEU A 195 24.41 1.49 7.20
#